data_c13e1101deec672c15472d2d54c1c906
#
_entry.id   c13e1101deec672c15472d2d54c1c906
#
_cell.length_a   1.000
_cell.length_b   1.000
_cell.length_c   1.000
_cell.angle_alpha   90.00
_cell.angle_beta   90.00
_cell.angle_gamma   90.00
#
_symmetry.space_group_name_H-M   'P 1'
#
loop_
_entity.id
_entity.type
_entity.pdbx_description
1 polymer ?
#
loop_
_entity_poly.entity_id
_entity_poly.type
_entity_poly.pdbx_seq_one_letter_code
_entity_poly.pdbx_strand_id
1 'polypeptide(L)'
;MSDQGKIVQSPADIEVPVTIGPEAYVSADYARAESARLWRKSWLQAGRLEDIPNEGDFVTFDIGDDSVIVVRDGPTSVRAFHNVCAHRGRRLVDTPKGQRNARGNKRNFICGFHGWTYSLAGKCTYVPHKEDWQGGLTEERTSLGPVKCETWGGWLWINMDPNSVSLSDWLDPVPEMLGPYELDNMRPRWRKWIVFDCNWKVAMEAFNETYHIETTHPEFNVFAKFRGWARNQKLHSHIGYETPKGLEEDAGKMRTGMGDARISTAELQEFTWTNANTNTTMTLVEAARRLVDELPEDTPAPDVSKHWIASAKAADAARGVIWPTVDPLHTAKSGTAWQIFPNFQIGHAVNNMLCYMARPFGNNPDKCIFEAAVYELYPEGEAPETKWEYTEPGDWPPVLQQDFANMAAVQQGLKSSGFRGTLPNPYMERSTASLHMNLAKFMGTGAPVKLG
;
A
#
# COMPACT_ATOMS: atom_id res chain seq x y z
N MET A 1 22.67 28.26 -23.23
CA MET A 1 23.20 26.89 -23.25
C MET A 1 22.30 26.08 -22.34
N SER A 2 21.47 25.20 -22.87
CA SER A 2 20.56 24.38 -22.09
C SER A 2 21.42 23.37 -21.31
N ASP A 3 21.48 23.53 -20.01
CA ASP A 3 22.03 22.54 -19.09
C ASP A 3 21.12 21.30 -19.18
N GLN A 4 21.43 20.38 -20.11
CA GLN A 4 20.78 19.09 -20.17
C GLN A 4 21.37 18.27 -19.03
N GLY A 5 20.79 18.39 -17.84
CA GLY A 5 21.13 17.58 -16.68
C GLY A 5 21.18 16.10 -17.05
N LYS A 6 22.09 15.36 -16.44
CA LYS A 6 22.24 13.92 -16.72
C LYS A 6 21.05 13.15 -16.20
N ILE A 7 20.35 12.45 -17.10
CA ILE A 7 19.21 11.59 -16.75
C ILE A 7 19.65 10.49 -15.79
N VAL A 8 18.89 10.29 -14.73
CA VAL A 8 19.08 9.22 -13.76
C VAL A 8 18.79 7.87 -14.40
N GLN A 9 19.72 6.93 -14.29
CA GLN A 9 19.61 5.59 -14.89
C GLN A 9 19.78 4.47 -13.85
N SER A 10 20.36 4.76 -12.70
CA SER A 10 20.66 3.76 -11.67
C SER A 10 20.29 4.25 -10.28
N PRO A 11 20.11 3.33 -9.30
CA PRO A 11 19.88 3.69 -7.90
C PRO A 11 20.95 4.61 -7.29
N ALA A 12 22.21 4.48 -7.68
CA ALA A 12 23.28 5.37 -7.21
C ALA A 12 23.11 6.81 -7.71
N ASP A 13 22.44 7.00 -8.83
CA ASP A 13 22.22 8.33 -9.41
C ASP A 13 21.23 9.20 -8.61
N ILE A 14 20.36 8.60 -7.78
CA ILE A 14 19.41 9.34 -6.94
C ILE A 14 19.91 9.55 -5.50
N GLU A 15 21.16 9.26 -5.22
CA GLU A 15 21.83 9.65 -3.97
C GLU A 15 22.29 11.11 -3.98
N VAL A 16 22.19 11.76 -5.12
CA VAL A 16 22.45 13.19 -5.31
C VAL A 16 21.15 13.95 -5.57
N PRO A 17 21.12 15.28 -5.40
CA PRO A 17 19.94 16.08 -5.71
C PRO A 17 19.48 15.90 -7.15
N VAL A 18 18.17 15.67 -7.33
CA VAL A 18 17.52 15.51 -8.63
C VAL A 18 16.28 16.40 -8.73
N THR A 19 15.81 16.61 -9.96
CA THR A 19 14.49 17.21 -10.22
C THR A 19 13.63 16.25 -11.02
N ILE A 20 12.32 16.26 -10.78
CA ILE A 20 11.31 15.46 -11.46
C ILE A 20 10.33 16.41 -12.16
N GLY A 21 10.18 16.29 -13.47
CA GLY A 21 9.26 17.12 -14.25
C GLY A 21 7.79 16.86 -13.87
N PRO A 22 6.90 17.85 -14.07
CA PRO A 22 5.49 17.74 -13.70
C PRO A 22 4.66 16.82 -14.61
N GLU A 23 5.14 16.43 -15.80
CA GLU A 23 4.37 15.69 -16.79
C GLU A 23 3.75 14.40 -16.26
N ALA A 24 4.50 13.67 -15.41
CA ALA A 24 4.03 12.43 -14.80
C ALA A 24 2.79 12.62 -13.91
N TYR A 25 2.59 13.82 -13.39
CA TYR A 25 1.48 14.14 -12.49
C TYR A 25 0.29 14.82 -13.17
N VAL A 26 0.54 15.60 -14.24
CA VAL A 26 -0.48 16.49 -14.79
C VAL A 26 -0.89 16.16 -16.23
N SER A 27 -0.09 15.37 -16.96
CA SER A 27 -0.35 15.07 -18.36
C SER A 27 -1.43 14.00 -18.53
N ALA A 28 -2.49 14.32 -19.26
CA ALA A 28 -3.52 13.36 -19.62
C ALA A 28 -2.98 12.27 -20.59
N ASP A 29 -2.00 12.61 -21.44
CA ASP A 29 -1.36 11.63 -22.32
C ASP A 29 -0.50 10.66 -21.51
N TYR A 30 0.22 11.13 -20.53
CA TYR A 30 0.97 10.28 -19.61
C TYR A 30 0.04 9.34 -18.86
N ALA A 31 -1.06 9.84 -18.27
CA ALA A 31 -2.04 9.02 -17.55
C ALA A 31 -2.68 7.95 -18.45
N ARG A 32 -3.00 8.27 -19.71
CA ARG A 32 -3.48 7.26 -20.68
C ARG A 32 -2.41 6.21 -21.00
N ALA A 33 -1.17 6.62 -21.17
CA ALA A 33 -0.07 5.71 -21.46
C ALA A 33 0.25 4.76 -20.29
N GLU A 34 0.00 5.16 -19.04
CA GLU A 34 0.14 4.30 -17.85
C GLU A 34 -0.68 3.02 -17.97
N SER A 35 -1.89 3.05 -18.57
CA SER A 35 -2.71 1.86 -18.74
C SER A 35 -1.96 0.74 -19.50
N ALA A 36 -1.34 1.06 -20.61
CA ALA A 36 -0.65 0.07 -21.46
C ALA A 36 0.78 -0.24 -20.97
N ARG A 37 1.50 0.77 -20.49
CA ARG A 37 2.93 0.66 -20.22
C ARG A 37 3.26 0.32 -18.77
N LEU A 38 2.42 0.71 -17.82
CA LEU A 38 2.62 0.47 -16.40
C LEU A 38 1.64 -0.56 -15.84
N TRP A 39 0.33 -0.26 -15.86
CA TRP A 39 -0.66 -1.06 -15.14
C TRP A 39 -0.80 -2.47 -15.68
N ARG A 40 -0.80 -2.63 -17.01
CA ARG A 40 -0.85 -3.97 -17.63
C ARG A 40 0.46 -4.75 -17.54
N LYS A 41 1.54 -4.14 -17.08
CA LYS A 41 2.89 -4.74 -17.01
C LYS A 41 3.40 -4.97 -15.60
N SER A 42 2.69 -4.45 -14.61
CA SER A 42 3.07 -4.51 -13.20
C SER A 42 2.29 -5.57 -12.44
N TRP A 43 2.90 -6.15 -11.41
CA TRP A 43 2.16 -6.86 -10.38
C TRP A 43 1.43 -5.86 -9.48
N LEU A 44 0.12 -6.04 -9.34
CA LEU A 44 -0.77 -5.15 -8.61
C LEU A 44 -1.45 -5.92 -7.48
N GLN A 45 -1.51 -5.31 -6.31
CA GLN A 45 -2.27 -5.83 -5.18
C GLN A 45 -3.77 -5.65 -5.45
N ALA A 46 -4.54 -6.75 -5.50
CA ALA A 46 -5.94 -6.74 -5.91
C ALA A 46 -6.94 -6.99 -4.76
N GLY A 47 -6.47 -7.41 -3.59
CA GLY A 47 -7.31 -7.72 -2.43
C GLY A 47 -6.58 -8.62 -1.44
N ARG A 48 -7.31 -9.09 -0.44
CA ARG A 48 -6.81 -10.02 0.57
C ARG A 48 -7.41 -11.42 0.36
N LEU A 49 -6.68 -12.45 0.80
CA LEU A 49 -7.17 -13.84 0.75
C LEU A 49 -8.43 -14.05 1.59
N GLU A 50 -8.56 -13.32 2.71
CA GLU A 50 -9.75 -13.36 3.55
C GLU A 50 -10.98 -12.65 2.92
N ASP A 51 -10.81 -11.89 1.85
CA ASP A 51 -11.93 -11.33 1.08
C ASP A 51 -12.67 -12.39 0.24
N ILE A 52 -12.02 -13.52 -0.04
CA ILE A 52 -12.53 -14.63 -0.84
C ILE A 52 -12.27 -15.99 -0.14
N PRO A 53 -12.83 -16.21 1.06
CA PRO A 53 -12.52 -17.40 1.87
C PRO A 53 -13.04 -18.72 1.30
N ASN A 54 -14.16 -18.70 0.54
CA ASN A 54 -14.85 -19.90 0.09
C ASN A 54 -14.78 -20.03 -1.44
N GLU A 55 -14.94 -21.25 -1.94
CA GLU A 55 -15.08 -21.51 -3.37
C GLU A 55 -16.27 -20.70 -3.96
N GLY A 56 -16.02 -20.06 -5.09
CA GLY A 56 -16.95 -19.15 -5.74
C GLY A 56 -16.90 -17.71 -5.24
N ASP A 57 -16.25 -17.44 -4.11
CA ASP A 57 -16.02 -16.04 -3.66
C ASP A 57 -15.12 -15.31 -4.65
N PHE A 58 -15.48 -14.07 -4.95
CA PHE A 58 -14.74 -13.24 -5.88
C PHE A 58 -14.66 -11.78 -5.43
N VAL A 59 -13.64 -11.10 -5.93
CA VAL A 59 -13.51 -9.63 -5.92
C VAL A 59 -13.17 -9.15 -7.32
N THR A 60 -13.59 -7.91 -7.67
CA THR A 60 -13.09 -7.24 -8.88
C THR A 60 -12.01 -6.24 -8.53
N PHE A 61 -11.11 -6.00 -9.48
CA PHE A 61 -10.10 -4.95 -9.41
C PHE A 61 -10.13 -4.13 -10.69
N ASP A 62 -10.45 -2.83 -10.55
CA ASP A 62 -10.55 -1.89 -11.67
C ASP A 62 -9.32 -0.96 -11.67
N ILE A 63 -8.66 -0.83 -12.84
CA ILE A 63 -7.49 0.04 -13.03
C ILE A 63 -7.47 0.61 -14.45
N GLY A 64 -7.50 1.93 -14.60
CA GLY A 64 -7.66 2.57 -15.91
C GLY A 64 -8.95 2.07 -16.59
N ASP A 65 -8.80 1.53 -17.80
CA ASP A 65 -9.91 0.94 -18.57
C ASP A 65 -10.10 -0.56 -18.31
N ASP A 66 -9.19 -1.20 -17.58
CA ASP A 66 -9.22 -2.64 -17.33
C ASP A 66 -10.00 -2.97 -16.06
N SER A 67 -10.64 -4.12 -16.08
CA SER A 67 -11.30 -4.76 -14.94
C SER A 67 -10.92 -6.23 -14.87
N VAL A 68 -10.56 -6.70 -13.71
CA VAL A 68 -10.14 -8.08 -13.46
C VAL A 68 -11.06 -8.69 -12.39
N ILE A 69 -11.51 -9.93 -12.60
CA ILE A 69 -12.17 -10.76 -11.59
C ILE A 69 -11.09 -11.65 -10.98
N VAL A 70 -10.95 -11.61 -9.66
CA VAL A 70 -10.16 -12.60 -8.90
C VAL A 70 -11.15 -13.48 -8.16
N VAL A 71 -11.06 -14.78 -8.33
CA VAL A 71 -12.02 -15.77 -7.81
C VAL A 71 -11.29 -16.94 -7.14
N ARG A 72 -11.84 -17.42 -6.04
CA ARG A 72 -11.43 -18.70 -5.45
C ARG A 72 -12.11 -19.83 -6.21
N ASP A 73 -11.36 -20.61 -6.95
CA ASP A 73 -11.86 -21.69 -7.78
C ASP A 73 -11.67 -23.10 -7.16
N GLY A 74 -11.21 -23.14 -5.91
CA GLY A 74 -11.03 -24.35 -5.12
C GLY A 74 -10.56 -24.05 -3.69
N PRO A 75 -10.35 -25.07 -2.84
CA PRO A 75 -10.03 -24.87 -1.42
C PRO A 75 -8.78 -24.03 -1.18
N THR A 76 -7.76 -24.15 -2.01
CA THR A 76 -6.46 -23.47 -1.87
C THR A 76 -6.05 -22.68 -3.11
N SER A 77 -6.88 -22.69 -4.18
CA SER A 77 -6.55 -22.09 -5.46
C SER A 77 -7.33 -20.82 -5.74
N VAL A 78 -6.66 -19.87 -6.35
CA VAL A 78 -7.24 -18.60 -6.84
C VAL A 78 -6.89 -18.41 -8.30
N ARG A 79 -7.81 -17.81 -9.06
CA ARG A 79 -7.61 -17.45 -10.46
C ARG A 79 -8.03 -16.02 -10.71
N ALA A 80 -7.48 -15.46 -11.77
CA ALA A 80 -7.90 -14.14 -12.23
C ALA A 80 -8.18 -14.16 -13.74
N PHE A 81 -9.15 -13.36 -14.15
CA PHE A 81 -9.57 -13.21 -15.54
C PHE A 81 -9.93 -11.76 -15.83
N HIS A 82 -9.74 -11.33 -17.08
CA HIS A 82 -10.35 -10.09 -17.53
C HIS A 82 -11.86 -10.14 -17.35
N ASN A 83 -12.44 -9.14 -16.73
CA ASN A 83 -13.88 -9.02 -16.45
C ASN A 83 -14.65 -8.62 -17.73
N VAL A 84 -14.55 -9.43 -18.77
CA VAL A 84 -15.11 -9.14 -20.09
C VAL A 84 -15.61 -10.40 -20.77
N CYS A 85 -16.85 -10.37 -21.27
CA CYS A 85 -17.44 -11.46 -22.04
C CYS A 85 -16.79 -11.56 -23.41
N ALA A 86 -16.33 -12.74 -23.79
CA ALA A 86 -15.69 -13.01 -25.07
C ALA A 86 -16.61 -12.75 -26.30
N HIS A 87 -17.93 -12.71 -26.12
CA HIS A 87 -18.89 -12.49 -27.20
C HIS A 87 -18.81 -11.06 -27.75
N ARG A 88 -19.13 -10.04 -26.94
CA ARG A 88 -19.24 -8.62 -27.37
C ARG A 88 -18.74 -7.63 -26.31
N GLY A 89 -17.82 -8.05 -25.45
CA GLY A 89 -17.09 -7.16 -24.55
C GLY A 89 -17.88 -6.64 -23.34
N ARG A 90 -19.10 -7.17 -23.04
CA ARG A 90 -19.82 -6.76 -21.83
C ARG A 90 -19.08 -7.22 -20.59
N ARG A 91 -18.91 -6.35 -19.57
CA ARG A 91 -18.43 -6.76 -18.26
C ARG A 91 -19.34 -7.86 -17.66
N LEU A 92 -18.75 -8.88 -17.06
CA LEU A 92 -19.50 -9.97 -16.42
C LEU A 92 -20.01 -9.58 -15.04
N VAL A 93 -19.23 -8.75 -14.35
CA VAL A 93 -19.54 -8.23 -13.03
C VAL A 93 -19.36 -6.71 -13.06
N ASP A 94 -20.43 -6.00 -12.76
CA ASP A 94 -20.42 -4.55 -12.64
C ASP A 94 -20.11 -4.16 -11.19
N THR A 95 -19.26 -3.15 -11.00
CA THR A 95 -19.03 -2.57 -9.69
C THR A 95 -20.24 -1.72 -9.29
N PRO A 96 -20.91 -2.00 -8.16
CA PRO A 96 -22.05 -1.21 -7.73
C PRO A 96 -21.68 0.26 -7.51
N LYS A 97 -22.60 1.16 -7.83
CA LYS A 97 -22.39 2.60 -7.65
C LYS A 97 -22.01 2.92 -6.19
N GLY A 98 -20.97 3.72 -6.02
CA GLY A 98 -20.48 4.12 -4.69
C GLY A 98 -19.68 3.03 -3.97
N GLN A 99 -19.34 1.94 -4.65
CA GLN A 99 -18.44 0.92 -4.12
C GLN A 99 -17.08 0.95 -4.83
N ARG A 100 -16.05 0.59 -4.10
CA ARG A 100 -14.67 0.51 -4.58
C ARG A 100 -14.47 -0.60 -5.62
N ASN A 101 -15.14 -1.74 -5.41
CA ASN A 101 -15.12 -2.93 -6.25
C ASN A 101 -16.42 -3.74 -6.06
N ALA A 102 -16.63 -4.73 -6.92
CA ALA A 102 -17.66 -5.74 -6.70
C ALA A 102 -17.06 -6.94 -5.94
N ARG A 103 -17.90 -7.57 -5.12
CA ARG A 103 -17.56 -8.81 -4.40
C ARG A 103 -18.82 -9.67 -4.22
N GLY A 104 -18.65 -10.93 -3.99
CA GLY A 104 -19.74 -11.87 -3.75
C GLY A 104 -19.31 -13.30 -3.97
N ASN A 105 -20.31 -14.22 -4.06
CA ASN A 105 -20.12 -15.62 -4.35
C ASN A 105 -20.92 -16.02 -5.60
N LYS A 106 -20.29 -16.77 -6.50
CA LYS A 106 -20.92 -17.28 -7.73
C LYS A 106 -20.44 -18.70 -8.04
N ARG A 107 -21.34 -19.53 -8.54
CA ARG A 107 -20.98 -20.84 -9.10
C ARG A 107 -20.47 -20.73 -10.54
N ASN A 108 -20.95 -19.73 -11.28
CA ASN A 108 -20.59 -19.43 -12.66
C ASN A 108 -20.76 -17.94 -12.90
N PHE A 109 -19.98 -17.36 -13.83
CA PHE A 109 -20.17 -16.01 -14.32
C PHE A 109 -21.06 -16.03 -15.56
N ILE A 110 -22.25 -15.48 -15.47
CA ILE A 110 -23.22 -15.43 -16.55
C ILE A 110 -23.25 -14.00 -17.10
N CYS A 111 -23.00 -13.87 -18.41
CA CYS A 111 -23.09 -12.58 -19.08
C CYS A 111 -24.55 -12.10 -19.14
N GLY A 112 -24.82 -10.96 -18.55
CA GLY A 112 -26.16 -10.38 -18.50
C GLY A 112 -26.70 -9.90 -19.84
N PHE A 113 -25.95 -10.03 -20.96
CA PHE A 113 -26.38 -9.59 -22.27
C PHE A 113 -27.02 -10.74 -23.07
N HIS A 114 -26.30 -11.86 -23.26
CA HIS A 114 -26.81 -12.98 -24.06
C HIS A 114 -26.64 -14.34 -23.35
N GLY A 115 -26.42 -14.37 -22.05
CA GLY A 115 -26.40 -15.60 -21.28
C GLY A 115 -25.16 -16.48 -21.46
N TRP A 116 -24.08 -16.02 -22.13
CA TRP A 116 -22.83 -16.77 -22.19
C TRP A 116 -22.36 -17.05 -20.77
N THR A 117 -22.08 -18.29 -20.46
CA THR A 117 -21.79 -18.73 -19.10
C THR A 117 -20.36 -19.26 -18.99
N TYR A 118 -19.67 -18.85 -17.95
CA TYR A 118 -18.27 -19.20 -17.69
C TYR A 118 -18.14 -19.86 -16.32
N SER A 119 -17.40 -20.96 -16.26
CA SER A 119 -17.05 -21.60 -14.99
C SER A 119 -16.08 -20.76 -14.18
N LEU A 120 -15.83 -21.14 -12.91
CA LEU A 120 -14.82 -20.52 -12.07
C LEU A 120 -13.38 -20.67 -12.61
N ALA A 121 -13.17 -21.65 -13.50
CA ALA A 121 -11.91 -21.83 -14.22
C ALA A 121 -11.83 -20.96 -15.51
N GLY A 122 -12.81 -20.08 -15.77
CA GLY A 122 -12.82 -19.17 -16.92
C GLY A 122 -13.27 -19.82 -18.23
N LYS A 123 -13.57 -21.13 -18.24
CA LYS A 123 -14.02 -21.84 -19.44
C LYS A 123 -15.46 -21.50 -19.77
N CYS A 124 -15.75 -21.19 -21.05
CA CYS A 124 -17.11 -21.01 -21.52
C CYS A 124 -17.84 -22.36 -21.56
N THR A 125 -18.86 -22.50 -20.75
CA THR A 125 -19.63 -23.74 -20.57
C THR A 125 -20.97 -23.76 -21.29
N TYR A 126 -21.49 -22.57 -21.63
CA TYR A 126 -22.77 -22.46 -22.34
C TYR A 126 -22.78 -21.24 -23.26
N VAL A 127 -23.24 -21.48 -24.48
CA VAL A 127 -23.51 -20.47 -25.50
C VAL A 127 -24.89 -20.77 -26.10
N PRO A 128 -25.85 -19.87 -26.03
CA PRO A 128 -27.16 -20.06 -26.66
C PRO A 128 -27.01 -20.24 -28.18
N HIS A 129 -27.75 -21.18 -28.76
CA HIS A 129 -27.76 -21.44 -30.20
C HIS A 129 -26.38 -21.64 -30.79
N LYS A 130 -25.49 -22.40 -30.08
CA LYS A 130 -24.10 -22.61 -30.46
C LYS A 130 -23.92 -23.19 -31.86
N GLU A 131 -24.93 -23.94 -32.35
CA GLU A 131 -24.99 -24.54 -33.66
C GLU A 131 -24.91 -23.53 -34.81
N ASP A 132 -25.41 -22.32 -34.62
CA ASP A 132 -25.38 -21.25 -35.63
C ASP A 132 -23.95 -20.85 -36.04
N TRP A 133 -22.98 -21.07 -35.17
CA TRP A 133 -21.57 -20.81 -35.45
C TRP A 133 -20.90 -21.93 -36.26
N GLN A 134 -21.62 -22.97 -36.64
CA GLN A 134 -21.15 -24.06 -37.54
C GLN A 134 -19.79 -24.65 -37.11
N GLY A 135 -19.55 -24.77 -35.80
CA GLY A 135 -18.29 -25.30 -35.25
C GLY A 135 -17.17 -24.26 -35.10
N GLY A 136 -17.37 -23.00 -35.48
CA GLY A 136 -16.36 -21.94 -35.43
C GLY A 136 -16.04 -21.41 -34.01
N LEU A 137 -16.70 -21.88 -32.96
CA LEU A 137 -16.42 -21.52 -31.57
C LEU A 137 -15.43 -22.50 -30.95
N THR A 138 -14.15 -22.11 -30.90
CA THR A 138 -13.13 -22.87 -30.18
C THR A 138 -13.09 -22.45 -28.70
N GLU A 139 -12.59 -23.32 -27.82
CA GLU A 139 -12.44 -23.04 -26.40
C GLU A 139 -11.55 -21.81 -26.16
N GLU A 140 -10.47 -21.68 -26.90
CA GLU A 140 -9.55 -20.53 -26.83
C GLU A 140 -10.25 -19.18 -27.10
N ARG A 141 -11.14 -19.16 -28.11
CA ARG A 141 -11.85 -17.90 -28.44
C ARG A 141 -13.01 -17.57 -27.53
N THR A 142 -13.56 -18.57 -26.85
CA THR A 142 -14.77 -18.39 -26.02
C THR A 142 -14.47 -18.27 -24.55
N SER A 143 -13.33 -18.77 -24.06
CA SER A 143 -12.94 -18.68 -22.66
C SER A 143 -12.59 -17.25 -22.25
N LEU A 144 -12.63 -16.94 -20.96
CA LEU A 144 -12.18 -15.67 -20.41
C LEU A 144 -10.66 -15.54 -20.58
N GLY A 145 -10.22 -14.33 -20.94
CA GLY A 145 -8.78 -14.03 -20.99
C GLY A 145 -8.15 -14.17 -19.61
N PRO A 146 -7.15 -15.06 -19.43
CA PRO A 146 -6.52 -15.27 -18.14
C PRO A 146 -5.64 -14.08 -17.75
N VAL A 147 -5.60 -13.81 -16.44
CA VAL A 147 -4.69 -12.87 -15.82
C VAL A 147 -3.85 -13.65 -14.82
N LYS A 148 -2.54 -13.41 -14.76
CA LYS A 148 -1.69 -14.05 -13.74
C LYS A 148 -2.18 -13.68 -12.36
N CYS A 149 -2.26 -14.66 -11.46
CA CYS A 149 -2.66 -14.46 -10.08
C CYS A 149 -1.78 -15.31 -9.17
N GLU A 150 -1.10 -14.66 -8.25
CA GLU A 150 -0.26 -15.29 -7.23
C GLU A 150 -0.56 -14.66 -5.87
N THR A 151 -0.05 -15.25 -4.80
CA THR A 151 -0.30 -14.77 -3.42
C THR A 151 1.01 -14.57 -2.67
N TRP A 152 1.08 -13.49 -1.89
CA TRP A 152 2.16 -13.24 -0.95
C TRP A 152 1.68 -12.31 0.18
N GLY A 153 2.09 -12.59 1.42
CA GLY A 153 1.79 -11.78 2.60
C GLY A 153 0.29 -11.67 2.94
N GLY A 154 -0.51 -12.65 2.51
CA GLY A 154 -1.96 -12.64 2.65
C GLY A 154 -2.70 -11.84 1.57
N TRP A 155 -2.01 -11.25 0.61
CA TRP A 155 -2.60 -10.52 -0.52
C TRP A 155 -2.72 -11.36 -1.78
N LEU A 156 -3.72 -11.01 -2.58
CA LEU A 156 -3.93 -11.42 -3.96
C LEU A 156 -3.16 -10.46 -4.87
N TRP A 157 -2.28 -10.97 -5.70
CA TRP A 157 -1.51 -10.21 -6.66
C TRP A 157 -1.88 -10.63 -8.07
N ILE A 158 -2.05 -9.65 -8.97
CA ILE A 158 -2.41 -9.89 -10.36
C ILE A 158 -1.41 -9.21 -11.30
N ASN A 159 -1.21 -9.82 -12.48
CA ASN A 159 -0.48 -9.19 -13.58
C ASN A 159 -1.12 -9.56 -14.91
N MET A 160 -1.49 -8.53 -15.69
CA MET A 160 -2.16 -8.71 -16.99
C MET A 160 -1.19 -9.06 -18.13
N ASP A 161 0.12 -8.99 -17.91
CA ASP A 161 1.13 -9.44 -18.88
C ASP A 161 1.41 -10.94 -18.71
N PRO A 162 1.03 -11.78 -19.71
CA PRO A 162 1.34 -13.21 -19.66
C PRO A 162 2.85 -13.50 -19.62
N ASN A 163 3.68 -12.57 -20.07
CA ASN A 163 5.14 -12.69 -20.12
C ASN A 163 5.86 -12.06 -18.92
N SER A 164 5.11 -11.57 -17.92
CA SER A 164 5.73 -11.00 -16.71
C SER A 164 6.59 -12.03 -15.98
N VAL A 165 7.58 -11.56 -15.24
CA VAL A 165 8.33 -12.38 -14.26
C VAL A 165 7.38 -12.93 -13.19
N SER A 166 7.83 -13.89 -12.39
CA SER A 166 7.07 -14.40 -11.23
C SER A 166 6.83 -13.27 -10.20
N LEU A 167 5.83 -13.45 -9.34
CA LEU A 167 5.60 -12.50 -8.24
C LEU A 167 6.81 -12.44 -7.30
N SER A 168 7.45 -13.58 -7.03
CA SER A 168 8.64 -13.64 -6.17
C SER A 168 9.81 -12.82 -6.72
N ASP A 169 10.07 -12.91 -8.04
CA ASP A 169 11.12 -12.12 -8.68
C ASP A 169 10.78 -10.63 -8.71
N TRP A 170 9.50 -10.30 -8.90
CA TRP A 170 9.03 -8.92 -8.86
C TRP A 170 9.18 -8.30 -7.48
N LEU A 171 8.80 -9.02 -6.43
CA LEU A 171 8.82 -8.52 -5.05
C LEU A 171 10.21 -8.55 -4.39
N ASP A 172 11.22 -9.18 -5.01
CA ASP A 172 12.57 -9.27 -4.44
C ASP A 172 13.15 -7.87 -4.12
N PRO A 173 13.58 -7.55 -2.89
CA PRO A 173 13.80 -8.44 -1.72
C PRO A 173 12.69 -8.38 -0.65
N VAL A 174 11.51 -7.88 -0.96
CA VAL A 174 10.43 -7.65 0.02
C VAL A 174 10.06 -8.92 0.83
N PRO A 175 9.96 -10.13 0.22
CA PRO A 175 9.68 -11.34 0.98
C PRO A 175 10.75 -11.71 2.01
N GLU A 176 12.03 -11.45 1.71
CA GLU A 176 13.12 -11.64 2.69
C GLU A 176 12.99 -10.66 3.86
N MET A 177 12.64 -9.40 3.57
CA MET A 177 12.57 -8.34 4.57
C MET A 177 11.31 -8.41 5.43
N LEU A 178 10.16 -8.72 4.85
CA LEU A 178 8.86 -8.68 5.54
C LEU A 178 8.32 -10.05 5.92
N GLY A 179 8.84 -11.16 5.36
CA GLY A 179 8.41 -12.51 5.70
C GLY A 179 8.46 -12.83 7.19
N PRO A 180 9.51 -12.45 7.94
CA PRO A 180 9.58 -12.69 9.38
C PRO A 180 8.49 -12.03 10.22
N TYR A 181 7.75 -11.05 9.67
CA TYR A 181 6.62 -10.40 10.35
C TYR A 181 5.29 -11.14 10.20
N GLU A 182 5.24 -12.22 9.39
CA GLU A 182 4.05 -13.08 9.23
C GLU A 182 2.78 -12.27 8.93
N LEU A 183 2.86 -11.34 7.96
CA LEU A 183 1.80 -10.37 7.64
C LEU A 183 0.48 -11.04 7.21
N ASP A 184 0.52 -12.28 6.76
CA ASP A 184 -0.64 -13.10 6.40
C ASP A 184 -1.48 -13.54 7.60
N ASN A 185 -0.91 -13.52 8.82
CA ASN A 185 -1.64 -13.79 10.05
C ASN A 185 -2.46 -12.61 10.56
N MET A 186 -2.18 -11.39 10.09
CA MET A 186 -2.89 -10.19 10.51
C MET A 186 -4.24 -10.06 9.81
N ARG A 187 -5.23 -9.53 10.54
CA ARG A 187 -6.60 -9.29 10.04
C ARG A 187 -6.96 -7.82 10.15
N PRO A 188 -7.83 -7.30 9.25
CA PRO A 188 -8.13 -5.88 9.19
C PRO A 188 -8.91 -5.41 10.42
N ARG A 189 -8.39 -4.35 11.08
CA ARG A 189 -9.10 -3.59 12.12
C ARG A 189 -10.08 -2.61 11.50
N TRP A 190 -9.64 -1.89 10.43
CA TRP A 190 -10.49 -1.03 9.63
C TRP A 190 -9.96 -0.93 8.20
N ARG A 191 -10.84 -0.62 7.26
CA ARG A 191 -10.53 -0.42 5.83
C ARG A 191 -11.34 0.74 5.30
N LYS A 192 -10.67 1.78 4.81
CA LYS A 192 -11.27 3.01 4.33
C LYS A 192 -10.77 3.36 2.94
N TRP A 193 -11.62 4.02 2.16
CA TRP A 193 -11.24 4.52 0.85
C TRP A 193 -11.91 5.85 0.54
N ILE A 194 -11.30 6.62 -0.37
CA ILE A 194 -11.75 7.93 -0.81
C ILE A 194 -11.32 8.20 -2.26
N VAL A 195 -11.97 9.14 -2.92
CA VAL A 195 -11.47 9.71 -4.19
C VAL A 195 -10.85 11.07 -3.89
N PHE A 196 -9.55 11.22 -4.15
CA PHE A 196 -8.85 12.48 -4.02
C PHE A 196 -8.80 13.26 -5.33
N ASP A 197 -8.79 14.59 -5.23
CA ASP A 197 -8.54 15.53 -6.33
C ASP A 197 -7.03 15.75 -6.54
N CYS A 198 -6.30 14.65 -6.68
CA CYS A 198 -4.88 14.64 -7.01
C CYS A 198 -4.48 13.38 -7.79
N ASN A 199 -3.29 13.42 -8.41
CA ASN A 199 -2.71 12.26 -9.05
C ASN A 199 -2.39 11.16 -8.04
N TRP A 200 -2.49 9.89 -8.44
CA TRP A 200 -2.17 8.75 -7.57
C TRP A 200 -0.72 8.80 -7.04
N LYS A 201 0.21 9.40 -7.81
CA LYS A 201 1.61 9.57 -7.39
C LYS A 201 1.70 10.57 -6.23
N VAL A 202 1.01 11.70 -6.32
CA VAL A 202 0.94 12.69 -5.22
C VAL A 202 0.44 12.03 -3.94
N ALA A 203 -0.65 11.23 -4.04
CA ALA A 203 -1.19 10.52 -2.89
C ALA A 203 -0.23 9.47 -2.31
N MET A 204 0.52 8.74 -3.14
CA MET A 204 1.49 7.75 -2.66
C MET A 204 2.76 8.39 -2.08
N GLU A 205 3.21 9.49 -2.68
CA GLU A 205 4.43 10.18 -2.28
C GLU A 205 4.31 10.81 -0.89
N ALA A 206 3.12 11.25 -0.49
CA ALA A 206 2.86 11.76 0.86
C ALA A 206 3.13 10.72 1.97
N PHE A 207 3.17 9.42 1.64
CA PHE A 207 3.36 8.34 2.62
C PHE A 207 4.64 7.54 2.43
N ASN A 208 5.41 7.79 1.35
CA ASN A 208 6.64 7.04 1.08
C ASN A 208 7.91 7.73 1.62
N GLU A 209 7.74 8.75 2.45
CA GLU A 209 8.81 9.55 3.03
C GLU A 209 8.42 10.04 4.44
N THR A 210 9.36 10.69 5.13
CA THR A 210 9.17 11.16 6.51
C THR A 210 9.53 12.64 6.66
N TYR A 211 9.83 13.32 5.55
CA TYR A 211 10.33 14.69 5.55
C TYR A 211 9.25 15.71 5.97
N HIS A 212 7.98 15.44 5.63
CA HIS A 212 6.85 16.30 6.00
C HIS A 212 6.47 16.26 7.48
N ILE A 213 6.85 15.18 8.22
CA ILE A 213 6.33 14.91 9.57
C ILE A 213 6.53 16.10 10.51
N GLU A 214 7.71 16.71 10.52
CA GLU A 214 8.01 17.82 11.44
C GLU A 214 7.09 19.03 11.25
N THR A 215 6.55 19.22 10.04
CA THR A 215 5.73 20.38 9.69
C THR A 215 4.25 20.06 9.61
N THR A 216 3.91 18.92 8.99
CA THR A 216 2.51 18.50 8.80
C THR A 216 1.91 17.91 10.07
N HIS A 217 2.73 17.24 10.89
CA HIS A 217 2.34 16.58 12.14
C HIS A 217 3.14 17.12 13.33
N PRO A 218 3.05 18.42 13.63
CA PRO A 218 3.89 19.04 14.67
C PRO A 218 3.68 18.44 16.06
N GLU A 219 2.55 17.76 16.29
CA GLU A 219 2.24 17.07 17.53
C GLU A 219 3.24 15.96 17.86
N PHE A 220 3.78 15.27 16.85
CA PHE A 220 4.77 14.23 17.07
C PHE A 220 6.11 14.78 17.57
N ASN A 221 6.41 16.06 17.32
CA ASN A 221 7.64 16.71 17.80
C ASN A 221 7.69 16.82 19.33
N VAL A 222 6.53 16.74 20.00
CA VAL A 222 6.44 16.71 21.47
C VAL A 222 6.99 15.40 22.03
N PHE A 223 6.82 14.30 21.26
CA PHE A 223 7.16 12.95 21.73
C PHE A 223 8.56 12.50 21.34
N ALA A 224 9.11 12.94 20.22
CA ALA A 224 10.46 12.55 19.82
C ALA A 224 11.03 13.51 18.78
N LYS A 225 12.36 13.67 18.78
CA LYS A 225 13.07 14.13 17.60
C LYS A 225 13.68 12.94 16.89
N PHE A 226 13.35 12.79 15.63
CA PHE A 226 13.87 11.73 14.79
C PHE A 226 14.23 12.29 13.42
N ARG A 227 15.14 11.62 12.76
CA ARG A 227 15.46 11.87 11.36
C ARG A 227 15.04 10.66 10.55
N GLY A 228 14.22 10.86 9.53
CA GLY A 228 13.91 9.79 8.62
C GLY A 228 15.04 9.55 7.60
N TRP A 229 15.03 8.37 7.04
CA TRP A 229 15.86 8.00 5.90
C TRP A 229 15.05 7.18 4.90
N ALA A 230 15.42 7.22 3.62
CA ALA A 230 14.86 6.39 2.58
C ALA A 230 15.97 5.65 1.81
N ARG A 231 15.73 4.40 1.43
CA ARG A 231 16.68 3.56 0.68
C ARG A 231 15.97 2.83 -0.44
N ASN A 232 16.68 2.64 -1.55
CA ASN A 232 16.19 1.88 -2.69
C ASN A 232 16.54 0.41 -2.56
N GLN A 233 15.62 -0.43 -3.01
CA GLN A 233 15.80 -1.87 -3.09
C GLN A 233 15.20 -2.38 -4.41
N LYS A 234 16.00 -2.43 -5.46
CA LYS A 234 15.55 -2.84 -6.82
C LYS A 234 14.41 -1.96 -7.35
N LEU A 235 13.21 -2.52 -7.54
CA LEU A 235 12.02 -1.77 -7.92
C LEU A 235 11.37 -1.04 -6.74
N HIS A 236 11.69 -1.43 -5.52
CA HIS A 236 11.04 -0.98 -4.30
C HIS A 236 11.91 0.01 -3.55
N SER A 237 11.35 0.59 -2.51
CA SER A 237 12.09 1.40 -1.54
C SER A 237 11.53 1.19 -0.14
N HIS A 238 12.31 1.53 0.87
CA HIS A 238 11.88 1.47 2.25
C HIS A 238 12.40 2.67 3.03
N ILE A 239 11.68 3.00 4.08
CA ILE A 239 11.96 4.11 4.97
C ILE A 239 12.14 3.63 6.41
N GLY A 240 12.81 4.43 7.19
CA GLY A 240 12.98 4.19 8.62
C GLY A 240 13.44 5.46 9.31
N TYR A 241 13.74 5.33 10.59
CA TYR A 241 14.16 6.44 11.44
C TYR A 241 15.50 6.17 12.06
N GLU A 242 16.25 7.24 12.34
CA GLU A 242 17.48 7.24 13.09
C GLU A 242 17.50 8.40 14.09
N THR A 243 18.31 8.30 15.12
CA THR A 243 18.57 9.41 16.02
C THR A 243 19.37 10.47 15.28
N PRO A 244 18.97 11.75 15.28
CA PRO A 244 19.74 12.82 14.68
C PRO A 244 21.15 12.91 15.28
N LYS A 245 22.15 13.12 14.43
CA LYS A 245 23.54 13.27 14.87
C LYS A 245 23.70 14.43 15.86
N GLY A 246 24.46 14.22 16.91
CA GLY A 246 24.65 15.19 18.00
C GLY A 246 23.60 15.13 19.10
N LEU A 247 22.64 14.21 18.97
CA LEU A 247 21.58 13.95 19.96
C LEU A 247 21.61 12.51 20.50
N GLU A 248 22.65 11.75 20.14
CA GLU A 248 22.80 10.34 20.52
C GLU A 248 22.82 10.13 22.04
N GLU A 249 23.47 11.05 22.77
CA GLU A 249 23.53 11.02 24.24
C GLU A 249 22.16 11.34 24.88
N ASP A 250 21.31 12.09 24.18
CA ASP A 250 19.98 12.49 24.62
C ASP A 250 18.85 11.65 24.00
N ALA A 251 19.16 10.68 23.14
CA ALA A 251 18.17 9.87 22.43
C ALA A 251 17.17 9.18 23.38
N GLY A 252 17.59 8.82 24.59
CA GLY A 252 16.73 8.30 25.63
C GLY A 252 15.92 9.36 26.38
N LYS A 253 16.38 10.63 26.38
CA LYS A 253 15.73 11.75 27.06
C LYS A 253 14.76 12.52 26.16
N MET A 254 14.81 12.30 24.87
CA MET A 254 14.08 13.07 23.85
C MET A 254 12.71 12.49 23.51
N ARG A 255 12.34 11.38 24.12
CA ARG A 255 10.93 11.00 24.15
C ARG A 255 10.24 11.92 25.13
N THR A 256 9.50 12.88 24.60
CA THR A 256 8.74 13.89 25.29
C THR A 256 9.60 14.79 26.18
N GLY A 257 9.41 16.05 26.13
CA GLY A 257 10.04 17.02 27.04
C GLY A 257 9.67 16.85 28.52
N MET A 258 9.24 15.68 28.97
CA MET A 258 8.68 15.43 30.30
C MET A 258 9.59 14.62 31.24
N GLY A 259 10.75 14.18 30.81
CA GLY A 259 11.74 13.54 31.68
C GLY A 259 11.43 12.10 32.09
N ASP A 260 10.18 11.70 32.22
CA ASP A 260 9.76 10.34 32.60
C ASP A 260 9.34 9.52 31.38
N ALA A 261 10.18 8.54 31.02
CA ALA A 261 9.95 7.69 29.84
C ALA A 261 8.68 6.82 29.96
N ARG A 262 8.19 6.53 31.16
CA ARG A 262 6.97 5.76 31.39
C ARG A 262 5.75 6.57 30.95
N ILE A 263 5.67 7.81 31.43
CA ILE A 263 4.60 8.75 31.09
C ILE A 263 4.60 9.03 29.60
N SER A 264 5.77 9.35 29.07
CA SER A 264 5.91 9.73 27.67
C SER A 264 5.58 8.61 26.70
N THR A 265 5.87 7.37 27.06
CA THR A 265 5.46 6.20 26.26
C THR A 265 3.94 6.04 26.30
N ALA A 266 3.31 6.19 27.45
CA ALA A 266 1.85 6.10 27.59
C ALA A 266 1.14 7.21 26.78
N GLU A 267 1.59 8.45 26.88
CA GLU A 267 1.03 9.59 26.14
C GLU A 267 1.18 9.43 24.63
N LEU A 268 2.34 8.97 24.14
CA LEU A 268 2.55 8.71 22.72
C LEU A 268 1.61 7.60 22.21
N GLN A 269 1.46 6.52 22.93
CA GLN A 269 0.57 5.42 22.55
C GLN A 269 -0.89 5.84 22.55
N GLU A 270 -1.31 6.60 23.53
CA GLU A 270 -2.66 7.17 23.63
C GLU A 270 -2.94 8.14 22.47
N PHE A 271 -1.99 9.04 22.20
CA PHE A 271 -2.08 9.97 21.07
C PHE A 271 -2.18 9.22 19.73
N THR A 272 -1.32 8.24 19.52
CA THR A 272 -1.28 7.45 18.28
C THR A 272 -2.59 6.67 18.09
N TRP A 273 -3.13 6.08 19.15
CA TRP A 273 -4.41 5.37 19.10
C TRP A 273 -5.56 6.32 18.76
N THR A 274 -5.65 7.45 19.45
CA THR A 274 -6.78 8.38 19.35
C THR A 274 -6.76 9.20 18.06
N ASN A 275 -5.57 9.66 17.62
CA ASN A 275 -5.46 10.64 16.55
C ASN A 275 -4.99 10.05 15.21
N ALA A 276 -4.24 8.96 15.22
CA ALA A 276 -3.85 8.26 13.99
C ALA A 276 -4.65 6.98 13.77
N ASN A 277 -5.04 6.29 14.83
CA ASN A 277 -5.70 4.98 14.82
C ASN A 277 -4.92 3.95 13.98
N THR A 278 -3.58 4.05 13.98
CA THR A 278 -2.63 3.24 13.22
C THR A 278 -1.40 2.97 14.08
N ASN A 279 -0.48 2.14 13.62
CA ASN A 279 0.87 1.92 14.19
C ASN A 279 0.90 1.58 15.70
N THR A 280 -0.22 1.22 16.27
CA THR A 280 -0.37 0.72 17.63
C THR A 280 -1.58 -0.20 17.75
N THR A 281 -1.68 -0.96 18.83
CA THR A 281 -2.85 -1.80 19.18
C THR A 281 -3.32 -1.43 20.58
N MET A 282 -4.57 -1.78 20.93
CA MET A 282 -5.07 -1.52 22.30
C MET A 282 -4.21 -2.20 23.36
N THR A 283 -3.68 -3.39 23.08
CA THR A 283 -2.76 -4.09 23.98
C THR A 283 -1.48 -3.30 24.24
N LEU A 284 -0.92 -2.62 23.21
CA LEU A 284 0.23 -1.74 23.37
C LEU A 284 -0.10 -0.49 24.20
N VAL A 285 -1.28 0.10 23.98
CA VAL A 285 -1.78 1.25 24.78
C VAL A 285 -1.96 0.88 26.25
N GLU A 286 -2.65 -0.23 26.51
CA GLU A 286 -2.89 -0.69 27.90
C GLU A 286 -1.60 -1.08 28.61
N ALA A 287 -0.65 -1.72 27.92
CA ALA A 287 0.66 -2.00 28.49
C ALA A 287 1.43 -0.72 28.81
N ALA A 288 1.33 0.31 27.96
CA ALA A 288 1.97 1.61 28.21
C ALA A 288 1.36 2.34 29.42
N ARG A 289 0.04 2.29 29.59
CA ARG A 289 -0.66 2.87 30.74
C ARG A 289 -0.20 2.29 32.08
N ARG A 290 0.17 1.01 32.11
CA ARG A 290 0.61 0.33 33.35
C ARG A 290 2.07 0.64 33.73
N LEU A 291 2.86 1.25 32.87
CA LEU A 291 4.29 1.49 33.10
C LEU A 291 4.58 2.26 34.38
N VAL A 292 3.72 3.22 34.73
CA VAL A 292 3.89 4.03 35.96
C VAL A 292 3.71 3.21 37.24
N ASP A 293 2.94 2.14 37.18
CA ASP A 293 2.70 1.24 38.31
C ASP A 293 3.70 0.07 38.32
N GLU A 294 4.23 -0.31 37.18
CA GLU A 294 5.11 -1.49 37.02
C GLU A 294 6.61 -1.17 37.15
N LEU A 295 7.01 0.09 36.93
CA LEU A 295 8.43 0.50 36.92
C LEU A 295 8.71 1.70 37.82
N PRO A 296 9.92 1.82 38.44
CA PRO A 296 10.38 3.02 39.11
C PRO A 296 10.46 4.24 38.19
N GLU A 297 10.33 5.45 38.76
CA GLU A 297 10.33 6.73 38.03
C GLU A 297 11.64 7.00 37.27
N ASP A 298 12.77 6.55 37.81
CA ASP A 298 14.11 6.73 37.26
C ASP A 298 14.52 5.63 36.28
N THR A 299 13.58 4.77 35.84
CA THR A 299 13.87 3.70 34.90
C THR A 299 14.35 4.27 33.55
N PRO A 300 15.52 3.86 33.04
CA PRO A 300 16.06 4.34 31.76
C PRO A 300 15.10 4.05 30.59
N ALA A 301 14.98 4.98 29.64
CA ALA A 301 14.05 4.87 28.51
C ALA A 301 14.20 3.56 27.68
N PRO A 302 15.41 3.01 27.43
CA PRO A 302 15.55 1.70 26.78
C PRO A 302 14.90 0.55 27.58
N ASP A 303 15.02 0.58 28.91
CA ASP A 303 14.45 -0.44 29.79
C ASP A 303 12.93 -0.29 29.88
N VAL A 304 12.41 0.93 29.93
CA VAL A 304 10.96 1.21 29.79
C VAL A 304 10.42 0.63 28.49
N SER A 305 11.08 0.90 27.35
CA SER A 305 10.65 0.37 26.05
C SER A 305 10.68 -1.16 26.00
N LYS A 306 11.72 -1.77 26.56
CA LYS A 306 11.84 -3.22 26.65
C LYS A 306 10.75 -3.85 27.50
N HIS A 307 10.48 -3.27 28.68
CA HIS A 307 9.43 -3.73 29.59
C HIS A 307 8.03 -3.58 28.95
N TRP A 308 7.75 -2.41 28.35
CA TRP A 308 6.50 -2.14 27.65
C TRP A 308 6.19 -3.20 26.58
N ILE A 309 7.13 -3.48 25.69
CA ILE A 309 6.95 -4.49 24.63
C ILE A 309 6.79 -5.89 25.23
N ALA A 310 7.56 -6.24 26.27
CA ALA A 310 7.42 -7.53 26.95
C ALA A 310 6.06 -7.69 27.64
N SER A 311 5.57 -6.63 28.31
CA SER A 311 4.26 -6.58 28.96
C SER A 311 3.12 -6.72 27.94
N ALA A 312 3.18 -6.00 26.82
CA ALA A 312 2.20 -6.11 25.75
C ALA A 312 2.19 -7.51 25.11
N LYS A 313 3.39 -8.07 24.82
CA LYS A 313 3.52 -9.42 24.26
C LYS A 313 2.97 -10.49 25.20
N ALA A 314 3.19 -10.35 26.51
CA ALA A 314 2.65 -11.27 27.51
C ALA A 314 1.11 -11.18 27.61
N ALA A 315 0.55 -9.96 27.55
CA ALA A 315 -0.88 -9.73 27.55
C ALA A 315 -1.56 -10.33 26.30
N ASP A 316 -0.96 -10.15 25.12
CA ASP A 316 -1.43 -10.76 23.87
C ASP A 316 -1.34 -12.30 23.93
N ALA A 317 -0.24 -12.86 24.44
CA ALA A 317 -0.10 -14.30 24.60
C ALA A 317 -1.15 -14.91 25.55
N ALA A 318 -1.51 -14.19 26.61
CA ALA A 318 -2.53 -14.63 27.57
C ALA A 318 -3.94 -14.75 26.95
N ARG A 319 -4.20 -14.01 25.87
CA ARG A 319 -5.46 -14.10 25.08
C ARG A 319 -5.32 -14.91 23.79
N GLY A 320 -4.21 -15.64 23.62
CA GLY A 320 -4.00 -16.53 22.47
C GLY A 320 -3.37 -15.87 21.23
N VAL A 321 -2.90 -14.63 21.33
CA VAL A 321 -2.21 -13.93 20.24
C VAL A 321 -0.71 -14.11 20.38
N ILE A 322 -0.10 -14.82 19.44
CA ILE A 322 1.35 -15.07 19.42
C ILE A 322 2.02 -14.13 18.43
N TRP A 323 2.92 -13.30 18.92
CA TRP A 323 3.70 -12.42 18.04
C TRP A 323 4.81 -13.19 17.34
N PRO A 324 5.07 -12.90 16.07
CA PRO A 324 6.26 -13.41 15.39
C PRO A 324 7.54 -12.97 16.12
N THR A 325 8.58 -13.78 15.99
CA THR A 325 9.89 -13.46 16.55
C THR A 325 10.77 -12.89 15.46
N VAL A 326 11.03 -11.59 15.52
CA VAL A 326 11.88 -10.88 14.58
C VAL A 326 13.17 -10.46 15.27
N ASP A 327 14.30 -10.75 14.66
CA ASP A 327 15.61 -10.34 15.17
C ASP A 327 15.74 -8.81 15.17
N PRO A 328 16.23 -8.16 16.24
CA PRO A 328 16.41 -6.70 16.30
C PRO A 328 17.27 -6.11 15.17
N LEU A 329 18.30 -6.83 14.71
CA LEU A 329 19.12 -6.38 13.58
C LEU A 329 18.33 -6.46 12.27
N HIS A 330 17.47 -7.47 12.13
CA HIS A 330 16.55 -7.57 11.00
C HIS A 330 15.54 -6.41 11.01
N THR A 331 14.96 -6.08 12.17
CA THR A 331 14.07 -4.92 12.33
C THR A 331 14.75 -3.62 11.91
N ALA A 332 16.00 -3.41 12.36
CA ALA A 332 16.77 -2.22 11.97
C ALA A 332 17.04 -2.18 10.45
N LYS A 333 17.27 -3.34 9.81
CA LYS A 333 17.53 -3.46 8.37
C LYS A 333 16.25 -3.25 7.55
N SER A 334 15.12 -3.80 7.98
CA SER A 334 13.84 -3.73 7.26
C SER A 334 13.20 -2.33 7.31
N GLY A 335 13.60 -1.47 8.25
CA GLY A 335 12.99 -0.16 8.44
C GLY A 335 11.57 -0.25 9.02
N THR A 336 10.73 0.72 8.70
CA THR A 336 9.37 0.83 9.24
C THR A 336 8.27 0.75 8.18
N ALA A 337 8.58 1.09 6.93
CA ALA A 337 7.62 0.98 5.84
C ALA A 337 8.29 0.71 4.50
N TRP A 338 7.60 -0.03 3.63
CA TRP A 338 8.02 -0.40 2.29
C TRP A 338 7.07 0.14 1.24
N GLN A 339 7.62 0.89 0.30
CA GLN A 339 6.96 1.24 -0.95
C GLN A 339 7.16 0.10 -1.95
N ILE A 340 6.12 -0.66 -2.22
CA ILE A 340 6.10 -1.72 -3.23
C ILE A 340 5.62 -1.14 -4.55
N PHE A 341 6.52 -1.11 -5.51
CA PHE A 341 6.24 -0.55 -6.85
C PHE A 341 5.10 -1.33 -7.54
N PRO A 342 4.15 -0.65 -8.22
CA PRO A 342 4.15 0.81 -8.41
C PRO A 342 3.42 1.60 -7.30
N ASN A 343 2.43 1.04 -6.62
CA ASN A 343 1.41 1.84 -5.93
C ASN A 343 0.91 1.26 -4.61
N PHE A 344 1.69 0.41 -3.95
CA PHE A 344 1.30 -0.19 -2.68
C PHE A 344 2.36 0.08 -1.61
N GLN A 345 1.93 0.38 -0.39
CA GLN A 345 2.82 0.62 0.74
C GLN A 345 2.40 -0.19 1.96
N ILE A 346 3.40 -0.72 2.66
CA ILE A 346 3.24 -1.47 3.90
C ILE A 346 4.11 -0.82 4.98
N GLY A 347 3.47 -0.14 5.93
CA GLY A 347 4.07 0.20 7.22
C GLY A 347 3.88 -0.97 8.17
N HIS A 348 4.96 -1.50 8.73
CA HIS A 348 4.93 -2.77 9.46
C HIS A 348 5.48 -2.66 10.88
N ALA A 349 4.89 -3.42 11.77
CA ALA A 349 5.38 -3.76 13.10
C ALA A 349 5.15 -5.25 13.36
N VAL A 350 5.59 -5.76 14.50
CA VAL A 350 5.48 -7.21 14.80
C VAL A 350 4.03 -7.68 15.01
N ASN A 351 3.12 -6.80 15.41
CA ASN A 351 1.73 -7.17 15.73
C ASN A 351 0.67 -6.35 14.99
N ASN A 352 1.09 -5.40 14.16
CA ASN A 352 0.18 -4.59 13.35
C ASN A 352 0.87 -4.08 12.08
N MET A 353 0.07 -3.65 11.11
CA MET A 353 0.55 -2.97 9.92
C MET A 353 -0.46 -1.96 9.41
N LEU A 354 0.03 -0.91 8.75
CA LEU A 354 -0.74 0.09 8.03
C LEU A 354 -0.40 -0.01 6.55
N CYS A 355 -1.41 -0.18 5.71
CA CYS A 355 -1.22 -0.29 4.27
C CYS A 355 -1.91 0.86 3.55
N TYR A 356 -1.24 1.40 2.54
CA TYR A 356 -1.77 2.40 1.62
C TYR A 356 -1.72 1.91 0.18
N MET A 357 -2.70 2.29 -0.60
CA MET A 357 -2.69 2.13 -2.04
C MET A 357 -3.38 3.31 -2.71
N ALA A 358 -2.76 3.87 -3.76
CA ALA A 358 -3.43 4.82 -4.63
C ALA A 358 -3.39 4.33 -6.07
N ARG A 359 -4.50 4.46 -6.78
CA ARG A 359 -4.63 4.11 -8.20
C ARG A 359 -5.43 5.17 -8.93
N PRO A 360 -5.21 5.35 -10.25
CA PRO A 360 -5.91 6.38 -10.99
C PRO A 360 -7.44 6.16 -10.95
N PHE A 361 -8.18 7.24 -10.93
CA PHE A 361 -9.64 7.23 -11.16
C PHE A 361 -9.89 7.27 -12.68
N GLY A 362 -10.05 6.11 -13.28
CA GLY A 362 -10.02 5.97 -14.74
C GLY A 362 -8.65 6.39 -15.30
N ASN A 363 -8.65 7.26 -16.29
CA ASN A 363 -7.44 7.84 -16.89
C ASN A 363 -7.30 9.35 -16.55
N ASN A 364 -7.94 9.80 -15.48
CA ASN A 364 -7.89 11.21 -15.07
C ASN A 364 -6.61 11.49 -14.26
N PRO A 365 -5.69 12.35 -14.74
CA PRO A 365 -4.47 12.67 -14.01
C PRO A 365 -4.71 13.46 -12.72
N ASP A 366 -5.89 14.05 -12.55
CA ASP A 366 -6.24 14.90 -11.42
C ASP A 366 -7.07 14.19 -10.35
N LYS A 367 -7.31 12.89 -10.51
CA LYS A 367 -8.09 12.11 -9.53
C LYS A 367 -7.50 10.74 -9.31
N CYS A 368 -7.50 10.31 -8.06
CA CYS A 368 -7.15 8.95 -7.71
C CYS A 368 -8.12 8.35 -6.69
N ILE A 369 -8.17 7.03 -6.65
CA ILE A 369 -8.76 6.27 -5.56
C ILE A 369 -7.63 5.99 -4.57
N PHE A 370 -7.80 6.47 -3.35
CA PHE A 370 -6.89 6.19 -2.25
C PHE A 370 -7.54 5.22 -1.27
N GLU A 371 -6.77 4.24 -0.84
CA GLU A 371 -7.19 3.18 0.05
C GLU A 371 -6.20 3.09 1.21
N ALA A 372 -6.71 2.99 2.43
CA ALA A 372 -5.91 2.70 3.60
C ALA A 372 -6.57 1.62 4.45
N ALA A 373 -5.75 0.76 5.05
CA ALA A 373 -6.22 -0.30 5.94
C ALA A 373 -5.20 -0.55 7.05
N VAL A 374 -5.70 -0.75 8.25
CA VAL A 374 -4.91 -1.20 9.40
C VAL A 374 -5.25 -2.65 9.68
N TYR A 375 -4.21 -3.44 9.89
CA TYR A 375 -4.30 -4.84 10.24
C TYR A 375 -3.56 -5.09 11.55
N GLU A 376 -4.03 -6.05 12.32
CA GLU A 376 -3.38 -6.48 13.55
C GLU A 376 -3.61 -7.98 13.81
N LEU A 377 -2.88 -8.51 14.77
CA LEU A 377 -3.07 -9.89 15.21
C LEU A 377 -4.28 -9.98 16.16
N TYR A 378 -5.11 -11.00 15.96
CA TYR A 378 -6.27 -11.30 16.80
C TYR A 378 -6.21 -12.74 17.32
N PRO A 379 -6.87 -13.06 18.45
CA PRO A 379 -7.16 -14.45 18.76
C PRO A 379 -7.96 -15.12 17.66
N GLU A 380 -7.84 -16.42 17.52
CA GLU A 380 -8.56 -17.17 16.50
C GLU A 380 -10.08 -16.96 16.62
N GLY A 381 -10.70 -16.56 15.51
CA GLY A 381 -12.15 -16.32 15.43
C GLY A 381 -12.63 -14.97 16.01
N GLU A 382 -11.74 -14.12 16.56
CA GLU A 382 -12.12 -12.83 17.18
C GLU A 382 -11.83 -11.61 16.31
N ALA A 383 -11.27 -11.81 15.11
CA ALA A 383 -11.04 -10.71 14.18
C ALA A 383 -12.37 -10.06 13.76
N PRO A 384 -12.49 -8.73 13.76
CA PRO A 384 -13.73 -8.06 13.38
C PRO A 384 -14.05 -8.29 11.90
N GLU A 385 -15.33 -8.44 11.58
CA GLU A 385 -15.79 -8.35 10.21
C GLU A 385 -15.68 -6.90 9.74
N THR A 386 -14.81 -6.65 8.79
CA THR A 386 -14.62 -5.32 8.22
C THR A 386 -15.02 -5.27 6.75
N LYS A 387 -15.53 -4.12 6.31
CA LYS A 387 -15.80 -3.79 4.92
C LYS A 387 -15.00 -2.57 4.52
N TRP A 388 -14.76 -2.40 3.22
CA TRP A 388 -14.23 -1.16 2.71
C TRP A 388 -15.30 -0.06 2.80
N GLU A 389 -15.02 0.98 3.59
CA GLU A 389 -15.92 2.10 3.83
C GLU A 389 -15.44 3.31 3.02
N TYR A 390 -16.35 3.89 2.23
CA TYR A 390 -16.11 5.23 1.71
C TYR A 390 -16.17 6.21 2.86
N THR A 391 -15.13 7.02 3.02
CA THR A 391 -15.00 7.91 4.17
C THR A 391 -14.66 9.30 3.67
N GLU A 392 -15.49 10.29 4.01
CA GLU A 392 -15.22 11.69 3.68
C GLU A 392 -13.96 12.20 4.39
N PRO A 393 -13.25 13.20 3.85
CA PRO A 393 -11.97 13.66 4.42
C PRO A 393 -12.02 13.99 5.91
N GLY A 394 -13.11 14.60 6.39
CA GLY A 394 -13.30 14.99 7.79
C GLY A 394 -13.54 13.84 8.78
N ASP A 395 -13.84 12.64 8.28
CA ASP A 395 -14.16 11.45 9.09
C ASP A 395 -12.97 10.47 9.19
N TRP A 396 -11.82 10.84 8.65
CA TRP A 396 -10.58 10.10 8.82
C TRP A 396 -9.90 10.47 10.14
N PRO A 397 -8.99 9.63 10.66
CA PRO A 397 -8.18 10.00 11.81
C PRO A 397 -7.47 11.35 11.61
N PRO A 398 -7.40 12.21 12.64
CA PRO A 398 -6.86 13.58 12.53
C PRO A 398 -5.49 13.70 11.85
N VAL A 399 -4.56 12.80 12.15
CA VAL A 399 -3.23 12.79 11.52
C VAL A 399 -3.33 12.59 10.01
N LEU A 400 -4.18 11.68 9.53
CA LEU A 400 -4.40 11.46 8.08
C LEU A 400 -5.12 12.66 7.42
N GLN A 401 -5.99 13.37 8.14
CA GLN A 401 -6.61 14.59 7.62
C GLN A 401 -5.58 15.68 7.32
N GLN A 402 -4.52 15.78 8.12
CA GLN A 402 -3.42 16.73 7.91
C GLN A 402 -2.66 16.43 6.60
N ASP A 403 -2.41 15.16 6.29
CA ASP A 403 -1.83 14.74 5.00
C ASP A 403 -2.73 15.12 3.84
N PHE A 404 -4.02 14.80 3.96
CA PHE A 404 -5.01 15.00 2.89
C PHE A 404 -5.20 16.47 2.54
N ALA A 405 -5.05 17.39 3.50
CA ALA A 405 -5.17 18.82 3.28
C ALA A 405 -4.14 19.35 2.27
N ASN A 406 -3.00 18.69 2.13
CA ASN A 406 -1.93 19.12 1.22
C ASN A 406 -2.11 18.57 -0.21
N MET A 407 -2.76 17.44 -0.41
CA MET A 407 -2.75 16.70 -1.69
C MET A 407 -3.34 17.48 -2.86
N ALA A 408 -4.53 18.06 -2.69
CA ALA A 408 -5.17 18.86 -3.73
C ALA A 408 -4.40 20.16 -4.04
N ALA A 409 -3.81 20.80 -3.03
CA ALA A 409 -3.00 21.99 -3.20
C ALA A 409 -1.70 21.70 -3.97
N VAL A 410 -1.04 20.57 -3.68
CA VAL A 410 0.13 20.09 -4.42
C VAL A 410 -0.25 19.86 -5.89
N GLN A 411 -1.36 19.15 -6.18
CA GLN A 411 -1.82 18.90 -7.55
C GLN A 411 -2.07 20.21 -8.33
N GLN A 412 -2.62 21.22 -7.66
CA GLN A 412 -2.81 22.54 -8.28
C GLN A 412 -1.48 23.24 -8.54
N GLY A 413 -0.57 23.20 -7.57
CA GLY A 413 0.77 23.79 -7.69
C GLY A 413 1.60 23.19 -8.82
N LEU A 414 1.52 21.87 -9.02
CA LEU A 414 2.20 21.15 -10.12
C LEU A 414 1.81 21.64 -11.52
N LYS A 415 0.64 22.25 -11.69
CA LYS A 415 0.14 22.84 -12.94
C LYS A 415 0.58 24.29 -13.17
N SER A 416 1.16 24.91 -12.17
CA SER A 416 1.59 26.31 -12.27
C SER A 416 2.73 26.45 -13.25
N SER A 417 2.66 27.46 -14.14
CA SER A 417 3.77 27.80 -15.06
C SER A 417 5.04 28.26 -14.32
N GLY A 418 4.95 28.62 -13.05
CA GLY A 418 6.09 28.94 -12.19
C GLY A 418 6.77 27.74 -11.55
N PHE A 419 6.14 26.54 -11.60
CA PHE A 419 6.71 25.32 -11.05
C PHE A 419 7.70 24.70 -12.03
N ARG A 420 8.91 24.38 -11.57
CA ARG A 420 10.00 23.88 -12.43
C ARG A 420 10.29 22.40 -12.28
N GLY A 421 9.58 21.72 -11.39
CA GLY A 421 9.74 20.30 -11.07
C GLY A 421 9.90 20.06 -9.58
N THR A 422 9.56 18.84 -9.15
CA THR A 422 9.71 18.36 -7.78
C THR A 422 11.21 18.21 -7.44
N LEU A 423 11.60 18.63 -6.24
CA LEU A 423 12.96 18.54 -5.72
C LEU A 423 12.99 17.65 -4.47
N PRO A 424 12.95 16.33 -4.59
CA PRO A 424 12.95 15.45 -3.43
C PRO A 424 14.26 15.56 -2.64
N ASN A 425 14.14 15.54 -1.31
CA ASN A 425 15.30 15.46 -0.43
C ASN A 425 16.06 14.14 -0.70
N PRO A 426 17.36 14.20 -1.07
CA PRO A 426 18.10 13.00 -1.51
C PRO A 426 18.37 11.98 -0.40
N TYR A 427 18.02 12.27 0.84
CA TYR A 427 18.17 11.37 1.98
C TYR A 427 16.82 10.87 2.50
N MET A 428 15.86 11.76 2.76
CA MET A 428 14.59 11.41 3.38
C MET A 428 13.49 11.09 2.35
N GLU A 429 13.54 11.68 1.13
CA GLU A 429 12.55 11.48 0.05
C GLU A 429 13.13 10.67 -1.13
N ARG A 430 14.17 9.89 -0.92
CA ARG A 430 14.77 9.05 -1.97
C ARG A 430 13.77 8.05 -2.57
N SER A 431 12.76 7.64 -1.82
CA SER A 431 11.67 6.78 -2.30
C SER A 431 10.89 7.43 -3.44
N THR A 432 10.63 8.74 -3.38
CA THR A 432 9.99 9.52 -4.46
C THR A 432 10.85 9.52 -5.73
N ALA A 433 12.15 9.83 -5.60
CA ALA A 433 13.07 9.77 -6.74
C ALA A 433 13.17 8.36 -7.34
N SER A 434 13.17 7.31 -6.49
CA SER A 434 13.17 5.91 -6.91
C SER A 434 11.89 5.53 -7.68
N LEU A 435 10.73 5.94 -7.19
CA LEU A 435 9.46 5.71 -7.85
C LEU A 435 9.50 6.26 -9.28
N HIS A 436 9.90 7.51 -9.47
CA HIS A 436 9.96 8.14 -10.80
C HIS A 436 11.05 7.56 -11.70
N MET A 437 12.19 7.17 -11.14
CA MET A 437 13.21 6.45 -11.91
C MET A 437 12.65 5.12 -12.44
N ASN A 438 11.91 4.38 -11.62
CA ASN A 438 11.32 3.11 -12.04
C ASN A 438 10.14 3.34 -13.01
N LEU A 439 9.28 4.32 -12.75
CA LEU A 439 8.22 4.71 -13.70
C LEU A 439 8.79 5.01 -15.08
N ALA A 440 9.89 5.75 -15.16
CA ALA A 440 10.51 6.10 -16.42
C ALA A 440 10.98 4.88 -17.24
N LYS A 441 11.38 3.78 -16.59
CA LYS A 441 11.73 2.51 -17.27
C LYS A 441 10.53 1.91 -18.00
N PHE A 442 9.34 2.00 -17.41
CA PHE A 442 8.10 1.52 -18.00
C PHE A 442 7.55 2.50 -19.04
N MET A 443 7.58 3.78 -18.72
CA MET A 443 6.97 4.82 -19.55
C MET A 443 7.85 5.24 -20.73
N GLY A 444 9.16 5.07 -20.66
CA GLY A 444 10.14 5.54 -21.63
C GLY A 444 10.36 7.06 -21.58
N THR A 445 9.84 7.74 -20.55
CA THR A 445 9.94 9.20 -20.37
C THR A 445 9.75 9.56 -18.89
N GLY A 446 10.06 10.81 -18.52
CA GLY A 446 9.83 11.35 -17.18
C GLY A 446 10.86 10.92 -16.14
N ALA A 447 12.05 10.48 -16.57
CA ALA A 447 13.12 10.15 -15.62
C ALA A 447 13.57 11.39 -14.84
N PRO A 448 13.91 11.24 -13.54
CA PRO A 448 14.55 12.31 -12.78
C PRO A 448 15.85 12.77 -13.46
N VAL A 449 16.18 14.04 -13.30
CA VAL A 449 17.38 14.67 -13.85
C VAL A 449 18.24 15.19 -12.72
N LYS A 450 19.55 14.90 -12.75
CA LYS A 450 20.48 15.41 -11.72
C LYS A 450 20.51 16.93 -11.75
N LEU A 451 20.44 17.57 -10.58
CA LEU A 451 20.74 19.00 -10.47
C LEU A 451 22.22 19.20 -10.74
N GLY A 452 22.51 20.12 -11.64
CA GLY A 452 23.88 20.46 -12.07
C GLY A 452 24.69 21.17 -10.99
#